data_9c942059edf049c55b5ffdb83c142a7f
#
_entry.id   9c942059edf049c55b5ffdb83c142a7f
#
_cell.length_a   1.000
_cell.length_b   1.000
_cell.length_c   1.000
_cell.angle_alpha   90.00
_cell.angle_beta   90.00
_cell.angle_gamma   90.00
#
_symmetry.space_group_name_H-M   'P 1'
#
loop_
_entity.id
_entity.type
_entity.pdbx_description
1 polymer ?
#
loop_
_entity_poly.entity_id
_entity_poly.type
_entity_poly.pdbx_seq_one_letter_code
_entity_poly.pdbx_strand_id
1 'polypeptide(L)'
;MKVTLFGATGQIGQLLVTQALQAGYKVTAYSRRSNALNIEHEKLQIIVGDLTDRGKLREAIVERDVIVSTLGPVLSMKRQVLDLPIAEAHKAIISIMEEYGPKRFLTLATPTISAKEDVKQLVTQLPSIMAKLLYPTGYAEMKEIENLIKNSKLDWTVVRIINPNVKTNGNGYSVSLGDTKGKMNVSRYNVAKCMLEATQKDEWIHKMPIVFNN
;
A
#
# COMPACT_ATOMS: atom_id res chain seq x y z
N MET A 1 -15.60 -5.81 9.71
CA MET A 1 -14.93 -5.89 8.39
C MET A 1 -13.83 -6.93 8.44
N LYS A 2 -13.68 -7.74 7.39
CA LYS A 2 -12.58 -8.71 7.21
C LYS A 2 -11.56 -8.10 6.24
N VAL A 3 -10.32 -7.94 6.67
CA VAL A 3 -9.25 -7.35 5.86
C VAL A 3 -8.07 -8.29 5.70
N THR A 4 -7.49 -8.39 4.50
CA THR A 4 -6.17 -8.99 4.32
C THR A 4 -5.13 -7.92 4.12
N LEU A 5 -4.02 -8.04 4.84
CA LEU A 5 -2.88 -7.14 4.81
C LEU A 5 -1.66 -7.84 4.21
N PHE A 6 -1.26 -7.43 3.02
CA PHE A 6 0.01 -7.76 2.41
C PHE A 6 1.07 -6.75 2.85
N GLY A 7 2.28 -7.23 3.17
CA GLY A 7 3.32 -6.37 3.74
C GLY A 7 3.13 -6.07 5.24
N ALA A 8 2.31 -6.86 5.94
CA ALA A 8 1.97 -6.70 7.35
C ALA A 8 3.19 -6.63 8.30
N THR A 9 4.33 -7.19 7.90
CA THR A 9 5.58 -7.21 8.70
C THR A 9 6.44 -5.96 8.55
N GLY A 10 6.11 -5.08 7.60
CA GLY A 10 6.77 -3.79 7.42
C GLY A 10 6.38 -2.78 8.52
N GLN A 11 7.16 -1.69 8.65
CA GLN A 11 6.93 -0.69 9.71
C GLN A 11 5.53 -0.04 9.66
N ILE A 12 5.00 0.22 8.47
CA ILE A 12 3.63 0.74 8.29
C ILE A 12 2.63 -0.39 8.44
N GLY A 13 2.94 -1.58 7.89
CA GLY A 13 2.07 -2.75 7.96
C GLY A 13 1.76 -3.19 9.39
N GLN A 14 2.76 -3.23 10.28
CA GLN A 14 2.55 -3.57 11.70
C GLN A 14 1.63 -2.56 12.41
N LEU A 15 1.81 -1.27 12.15
CA LEU A 15 0.92 -0.23 12.68
C LEU A 15 -0.50 -0.38 12.15
N LEU A 16 -0.64 -0.73 10.86
CA LEU A 16 -1.94 -0.95 10.24
C LEU A 16 -2.64 -2.19 10.82
N VAL A 17 -1.91 -3.30 11.05
CA VAL A 17 -2.45 -4.48 11.76
C VAL A 17 -2.98 -4.07 13.12
N THR A 18 -2.15 -3.37 13.92
CA THR A 18 -2.54 -2.94 15.27
C THR A 18 -3.78 -2.05 15.25
N GLN A 19 -3.82 -1.04 14.39
CA GLN A 19 -4.95 -0.12 14.30
C GLN A 19 -6.22 -0.81 13.79
N ALA A 20 -6.11 -1.74 12.84
CA ALA A 20 -7.24 -2.51 12.34
C ALA A 20 -7.85 -3.42 13.41
N LEU A 21 -7.01 -4.07 14.22
CA LEU A 21 -7.46 -4.89 15.35
C LEU A 21 -8.16 -4.02 16.42
N GLN A 22 -7.58 -2.87 16.75
CA GLN A 22 -8.17 -1.90 17.68
C GLN A 22 -9.53 -1.37 17.19
N ALA A 23 -9.69 -1.22 15.87
CA ALA A 23 -10.98 -0.87 15.24
C ALA A 23 -11.96 -2.06 15.15
N GLY A 24 -11.60 -3.23 15.69
CA GLY A 24 -12.46 -4.41 15.74
C GLY A 24 -12.51 -5.24 14.46
N TYR A 25 -11.62 -5.01 13.49
CA TYR A 25 -11.57 -5.77 12.25
C TYR A 25 -11.05 -7.18 12.49
N LYS A 26 -11.51 -8.14 11.67
CA LYS A 26 -10.85 -9.44 11.52
C LYS A 26 -9.72 -9.28 10.51
N VAL A 27 -8.48 -9.45 10.97
CA VAL A 27 -7.28 -9.20 10.18
C VAL A 27 -6.64 -10.52 9.76
N THR A 28 -6.42 -10.68 8.47
CA THR A 28 -5.55 -11.71 7.90
C THR A 28 -4.23 -11.05 7.49
N ALA A 29 -3.14 -11.39 8.15
CA ALA A 29 -1.81 -10.93 7.79
C ALA A 29 -1.12 -11.98 6.91
N TYR A 30 -0.73 -11.59 5.69
CA TYR A 30 0.04 -12.46 4.82
C TYR A 30 1.53 -12.26 5.06
N SER A 31 2.25 -13.33 5.36
CA SER A 31 3.67 -13.26 5.72
C SER A 31 4.43 -14.49 5.24
N ARG A 32 5.73 -14.34 4.98
CA ARG A 32 6.64 -15.46 4.67
C ARG A 32 7.01 -16.30 5.89
N ARG A 33 6.74 -15.83 7.10
CA ARG A 33 7.10 -16.50 8.37
C ARG A 33 5.96 -16.38 9.38
N SER A 34 5.71 -17.44 10.13
CA SER A 34 4.65 -17.47 11.12
C SER A 34 4.88 -16.52 12.31
N ASN A 35 6.13 -16.38 12.72
CA ASN A 35 6.54 -15.53 13.85
C ASN A 35 6.98 -14.11 13.43
N ALA A 36 6.50 -13.63 12.29
CA ALA A 36 6.92 -12.33 11.75
C ALA A 36 6.22 -11.13 12.38
N LEU A 37 5.13 -11.36 13.11
CA LEU A 37 4.41 -10.36 13.88
C LEU A 37 4.43 -10.76 15.36
N ASN A 38 4.87 -9.84 16.21
CA ASN A 38 4.80 -10.03 17.67
C ASN A 38 3.48 -9.44 18.22
N ILE A 39 2.35 -9.94 17.67
CA ILE A 39 1.00 -9.51 18.02
C ILE A 39 0.16 -10.76 18.23
N GLU A 40 -0.41 -10.90 19.42
CA GLU A 40 -1.38 -11.95 19.76
C GLU A 40 -2.76 -11.32 19.89
N HIS A 41 -3.73 -11.79 19.10
CA HIS A 41 -5.09 -11.26 19.12
C HIS A 41 -6.07 -12.27 18.50
N GLU A 42 -7.23 -12.48 19.11
CA GLU A 42 -8.26 -13.43 18.67
C GLU A 42 -8.77 -13.20 17.24
N LYS A 43 -8.73 -11.94 16.78
CA LYS A 43 -9.17 -11.52 15.43
C LYS A 43 -8.01 -11.44 14.42
N LEU A 44 -6.80 -11.88 14.79
CA LEU A 44 -5.64 -11.94 13.90
C LEU A 44 -5.40 -13.38 13.44
N GLN A 45 -5.41 -13.57 12.13
CA GLN A 45 -4.95 -14.79 11.46
C GLN A 45 -3.67 -14.49 10.67
N ILE A 46 -2.67 -15.35 10.77
CA ILE A 46 -1.48 -15.28 9.93
C ILE A 46 -1.54 -16.39 8.90
N ILE A 47 -1.52 -16.04 7.62
CA ILE A 47 -1.34 -16.99 6.52
C ILE A 47 0.12 -16.93 6.09
N VAL A 48 0.79 -18.08 6.17
CA VAL A 48 2.20 -18.21 5.78
C VAL A 48 2.28 -18.66 4.35
N GLY A 49 2.93 -17.86 3.51
CA GLY A 49 3.14 -18.16 2.10
C GLY A 49 4.10 -17.19 1.42
N ASP A 50 4.64 -17.58 0.29
CA ASP A 50 5.40 -16.72 -0.60
C ASP A 50 4.45 -15.97 -1.54
N LEU A 51 4.88 -14.81 -2.04
CA LEU A 51 4.09 -14.00 -2.97
C LEU A 51 3.90 -14.65 -4.36
N THR A 52 4.60 -15.73 -4.64
CA THR A 52 4.43 -16.57 -5.84
C THR A 52 3.45 -17.74 -5.63
N ASP A 53 3.07 -18.03 -4.39
CA ASP A 53 2.13 -19.11 -4.05
C ASP A 53 0.68 -18.67 -4.29
N ARG A 54 0.16 -18.91 -5.49
CA ARG A 54 -1.22 -18.54 -5.86
C ARG A 54 -2.28 -19.21 -4.97
N GLY A 55 -2.03 -20.42 -4.46
CA GLY A 55 -2.94 -21.12 -3.56
C GLY A 55 -3.08 -20.38 -2.22
N LYS A 56 -1.95 -20.01 -1.62
CA LYS A 56 -1.92 -19.23 -0.39
C LYS A 56 -2.42 -17.79 -0.56
N LEU A 57 -2.13 -17.15 -1.70
CA LEU A 57 -2.70 -15.86 -2.04
C LEU A 57 -4.23 -15.92 -2.12
N ARG A 58 -4.78 -16.95 -2.79
CA ARG A 58 -6.23 -17.17 -2.89
C ARG A 58 -6.86 -17.39 -1.51
N GLU A 59 -6.27 -18.23 -0.66
CA GLU A 59 -6.71 -18.45 0.73
C GLU A 59 -6.79 -17.13 1.52
N ALA A 60 -5.82 -16.23 1.29
CA ALA A 60 -5.77 -14.94 1.94
C ALA A 60 -6.78 -13.92 1.40
N ILE A 61 -7.19 -14.02 0.14
CA ILE A 61 -8.00 -13.00 -0.56
C ILE A 61 -9.50 -13.33 -0.54
N VAL A 62 -9.86 -14.60 -0.75
CA VAL A 62 -11.26 -15.02 -0.86
C VAL A 62 -11.99 -14.79 0.46
N GLU A 63 -13.27 -14.41 0.41
CA GLU A 63 -14.13 -14.10 1.56
C GLU A 63 -13.67 -12.93 2.44
N ARG A 64 -12.95 -11.99 1.87
CA ARG A 64 -12.58 -10.72 2.53
C ARG A 64 -13.45 -9.58 2.02
N ASP A 65 -13.55 -8.52 2.81
CA ASP A 65 -14.26 -7.30 2.41
C ASP A 65 -13.32 -6.36 1.66
N VAL A 66 -12.03 -6.33 2.07
CA VAL A 66 -11.02 -5.43 1.50
C VAL A 66 -9.63 -6.05 1.55
N ILE A 67 -8.84 -5.75 0.53
CA ILE A 67 -7.42 -6.12 0.47
C ILE A 67 -6.58 -4.84 0.56
N VAL A 68 -5.57 -4.85 1.43
CA VAL A 68 -4.66 -3.73 1.62
C VAL A 68 -3.23 -4.20 1.42
N SER A 69 -2.48 -3.51 0.57
CA SER A 69 -1.06 -3.78 0.31
C SER A 69 -0.19 -2.63 0.80
N THR A 70 0.77 -2.96 1.66
CA THR A 70 1.91 -2.10 2.00
C THR A 70 3.21 -2.66 1.46
N LEU A 71 3.11 -3.56 0.47
CA LEU A 71 4.27 -4.08 -0.25
C LEU A 71 4.94 -2.95 -1.03
N GLY A 72 6.22 -2.83 -0.86
CA GLY A 72 7.04 -1.87 -1.59
C GLY A 72 8.33 -2.51 -2.09
N PRO A 73 8.94 -1.95 -3.15
CA PRO A 73 10.18 -2.47 -3.69
C PRO A 73 11.33 -2.32 -2.69
N VAL A 74 12.28 -3.25 -2.76
CA VAL A 74 13.56 -3.08 -2.09
C VAL A 74 14.34 -2.00 -2.84
N LEU A 75 14.75 -0.95 -2.13
CA LEU A 75 15.56 0.10 -2.71
C LEU A 75 16.95 -0.45 -3.01
N SER A 76 17.28 -0.57 -4.28
CA SER A 76 18.56 -1.03 -4.78
C SER A 76 19.13 -0.04 -5.79
N MET A 77 20.39 0.34 -5.61
CA MET A 77 21.12 1.22 -6.54
C MET A 77 21.65 0.48 -7.77
N LYS A 78 21.40 -0.83 -7.91
CA LYS A 78 21.77 -1.60 -9.10
C LYS A 78 21.03 -1.03 -10.32
N ARG A 79 21.78 -0.74 -11.37
CA ARG A 79 21.24 -0.14 -12.61
C ARG A 79 20.49 -1.14 -13.49
N GLN A 80 20.76 -2.42 -13.32
CA GLN A 80 20.12 -3.46 -14.12
C GLN A 80 18.80 -3.86 -13.48
N VAL A 81 17.71 -3.65 -14.19
CA VAL A 81 16.37 -4.12 -13.83
C VAL A 81 16.22 -5.52 -14.45
N LEU A 82 16.23 -6.54 -13.60
CA LEU A 82 16.10 -7.94 -14.04
C LEU A 82 14.69 -8.46 -13.80
N ASP A 83 14.19 -8.27 -12.58
CA ASP A 83 12.91 -8.79 -12.13
C ASP A 83 12.13 -7.71 -11.38
N LEU A 84 10.80 -7.81 -11.41
CA LEU A 84 9.87 -6.92 -10.73
C LEU A 84 8.97 -7.71 -9.76
N PRO A 85 9.53 -8.33 -8.71
CA PRO A 85 8.80 -9.28 -7.87
C PRO A 85 7.61 -8.67 -7.14
N ILE A 86 7.65 -7.39 -6.80
CA ILE A 86 6.52 -6.72 -6.13
C ILE A 86 5.40 -6.39 -7.12
N ALA A 87 5.74 -6.02 -8.36
CA ALA A 87 4.76 -5.84 -9.42
C ALA A 87 4.10 -7.17 -9.80
N GLU A 88 4.86 -8.25 -9.91
CA GLU A 88 4.31 -9.60 -10.16
C GLU A 88 3.41 -10.06 -9.00
N ALA A 89 3.76 -9.76 -7.76
CA ALA A 89 2.89 -10.01 -6.62
C ALA A 89 1.57 -9.23 -6.72
N HIS A 90 1.61 -7.95 -7.07
CA HIS A 90 0.40 -7.13 -7.28
C HIS A 90 -0.45 -7.68 -8.43
N LYS A 91 0.18 -8.11 -9.53
CA LYS A 91 -0.51 -8.75 -10.65
C LYS A 91 -1.25 -10.02 -10.23
N ALA A 92 -0.61 -10.88 -9.43
CA ALA A 92 -1.24 -12.09 -8.90
C ALA A 92 -2.40 -11.75 -7.96
N ILE A 93 -2.22 -10.80 -7.04
CA ILE A 93 -3.26 -10.33 -6.11
C ILE A 93 -4.47 -9.77 -6.90
N ILE A 94 -4.25 -8.85 -7.84
CA ILE A 94 -5.29 -8.25 -8.66
C ILE A 94 -6.04 -9.31 -9.45
N SER A 95 -5.34 -10.22 -10.12
CA SER A 95 -5.95 -11.33 -10.88
C SER A 95 -6.87 -12.20 -10.02
N ILE A 96 -6.43 -12.55 -8.80
CA ILE A 96 -7.24 -13.37 -7.88
C ILE A 96 -8.45 -12.56 -7.38
N MET A 97 -8.28 -11.28 -7.08
CA MET A 97 -9.38 -10.42 -6.64
C MET A 97 -10.43 -10.27 -7.74
N GLU A 98 -10.03 -10.07 -8.99
CA GLU A 98 -10.96 -9.95 -10.12
C GLU A 98 -11.75 -11.23 -10.40
N GLU A 99 -11.13 -12.39 -10.13
CA GLU A 99 -11.75 -13.70 -10.38
C GLU A 99 -12.65 -14.15 -9.21
N TYR A 100 -12.22 -13.95 -7.96
CA TYR A 100 -12.87 -14.58 -6.80
C TYR A 100 -13.07 -13.68 -5.60
N GLY A 101 -12.51 -12.49 -5.60
CA GLY A 101 -12.31 -11.72 -4.39
C GLY A 101 -13.19 -10.49 -4.25
N PRO A 102 -12.92 -9.71 -3.20
CA PRO A 102 -13.52 -8.41 -3.01
C PRO A 102 -13.03 -7.43 -4.07
N LYS A 103 -13.83 -6.43 -4.39
CA LYS A 103 -13.44 -5.38 -5.34
C LYS A 103 -12.57 -4.30 -4.71
N ARG A 104 -12.70 -4.07 -3.39
CA ARG A 104 -12.02 -2.98 -2.68
C ARG A 104 -10.54 -3.30 -2.46
N PHE A 105 -9.67 -2.54 -3.11
CA PHE A 105 -8.20 -2.68 -3.06
C PHE A 105 -7.53 -1.37 -2.68
N LEU A 106 -6.67 -1.41 -1.66
CA LEU A 106 -5.85 -0.27 -1.27
C LEU A 106 -4.37 -0.63 -1.38
N THR A 107 -3.58 0.28 -1.90
CA THR A 107 -2.12 0.11 -1.90
C THR A 107 -1.39 1.38 -1.49
N LEU A 108 -0.20 1.19 -0.93
CA LEU A 108 0.71 2.26 -0.57
C LEU A 108 1.69 2.50 -1.71
N ALA A 109 1.94 3.77 -2.03
CA ALA A 109 2.89 4.13 -3.06
C ALA A 109 3.68 5.41 -2.72
N THR A 110 4.67 5.70 -3.55
CA THR A 110 5.38 6.97 -3.56
C THR A 110 4.84 7.87 -4.68
N PRO A 111 5.22 9.16 -4.77
CA PRO A 111 4.83 10.06 -5.87
C PRO A 111 5.38 9.66 -7.26
N THR A 112 6.09 8.54 -7.36
CA THR A 112 6.44 7.92 -8.65
C THR A 112 5.18 7.51 -9.43
N ILE A 113 4.13 7.13 -8.71
CA ILE A 113 2.77 6.96 -9.24
C ILE A 113 2.08 8.33 -9.26
N SER A 114 1.47 8.69 -10.39
CA SER A 114 0.84 9.99 -10.60
C SER A 114 -0.65 9.88 -10.91
N ALA A 115 -1.44 10.79 -10.34
CA ALA A 115 -2.84 10.99 -10.68
C ALA A 115 -2.99 11.97 -11.86
N LYS A 116 -4.10 11.90 -12.57
CA LYS A 116 -4.40 12.88 -13.65
C LYS A 116 -4.63 14.28 -13.10
N GLU A 117 -5.14 14.36 -11.88
CA GLU A 117 -5.47 15.58 -11.16
C GLU A 117 -4.25 16.26 -10.53
N ASP A 118 -3.08 15.62 -10.57
CA ASP A 118 -1.89 16.16 -9.92
C ASP A 118 -1.43 17.50 -10.53
N VAL A 119 -1.53 18.54 -9.73
CA VAL A 119 -0.86 19.82 -10.05
C VAL A 119 0.65 19.60 -9.96
N LYS A 120 1.37 20.07 -10.97
CA LYS A 120 2.84 19.98 -11.01
C LYS A 120 3.46 20.71 -9.82
N GLN A 121 4.08 19.96 -8.92
CA GLN A 121 4.74 20.48 -7.72
C GLN A 121 6.15 19.90 -7.61
N LEU A 122 7.12 20.73 -7.22
CA LEU A 122 8.49 20.28 -7.01
C LEU A 122 8.56 19.20 -5.93
N VAL A 123 7.71 19.28 -4.92
CA VAL A 123 7.62 18.31 -3.81
C VAL A 123 7.24 16.89 -4.27
N THR A 124 6.55 16.75 -5.39
CA THR A 124 6.19 15.45 -5.97
C THR A 124 7.09 15.05 -7.13
N GLN A 125 7.56 16.01 -7.92
CA GLN A 125 8.38 15.75 -9.11
C GLN A 125 9.82 15.38 -8.77
N LEU A 126 10.46 16.12 -7.85
CA LEU A 126 11.86 15.91 -7.51
C LEU A 126 12.12 14.50 -6.92
N PRO A 127 11.32 13.99 -5.96
CA PRO A 127 11.48 12.62 -5.48
C PRO A 127 11.30 11.56 -6.57
N SER A 128 10.40 11.77 -7.52
CA SER A 128 10.19 10.85 -8.64
C SER A 128 11.39 10.81 -9.59
N ILE A 129 11.96 11.96 -9.92
CA ILE A 129 13.18 12.06 -10.74
C ILE A 129 14.37 11.39 -10.03
N MET A 130 14.55 11.67 -8.74
CA MET A 130 15.60 11.05 -7.94
C MET A 130 15.44 9.54 -7.84
N ALA A 131 14.21 9.05 -7.64
CA ALA A 131 13.92 7.62 -7.61
C ALA A 131 14.31 6.94 -8.94
N LYS A 132 13.99 7.56 -10.09
CA LYS A 132 14.37 7.05 -11.41
C LYS A 132 15.88 6.96 -11.60
N LEU A 133 16.64 7.93 -11.09
CA LEU A 133 18.09 7.99 -11.25
C LEU A 133 18.83 7.08 -10.27
N LEU A 134 18.39 7.04 -9.00
CA LEU A 134 19.11 6.35 -7.93
C LEU A 134 18.61 4.94 -7.69
N TYR A 135 17.33 4.66 -7.95
CA TYR A 135 16.67 3.38 -7.67
C TYR A 135 15.85 2.87 -8.88
N PRO A 136 16.49 2.62 -10.02
CA PRO A 136 15.77 2.33 -11.27
C PRO A 136 14.85 1.10 -11.18
N THR A 137 15.24 0.05 -10.46
CA THR A 137 14.37 -1.12 -10.22
C THR A 137 13.14 -0.73 -9.41
N GLY A 138 13.31 0.00 -8.31
CA GLY A 138 12.17 0.46 -7.50
C GLY A 138 11.24 1.40 -8.28
N TYR A 139 11.81 2.23 -9.17
CA TYR A 139 11.03 3.07 -10.08
C TYR A 139 10.22 2.22 -11.06
N ALA A 140 10.84 1.22 -11.69
CA ALA A 140 10.18 0.32 -12.64
C ALA A 140 9.04 -0.49 -11.96
N GLU A 141 9.28 -1.03 -10.75
CA GLU A 141 8.26 -1.68 -9.93
C GLU A 141 7.05 -0.78 -9.72
N MET A 142 7.26 0.46 -9.29
CA MET A 142 6.17 1.40 -9.03
C MET A 142 5.40 1.76 -10.29
N LYS A 143 6.08 1.90 -11.44
CA LYS A 143 5.42 2.19 -12.72
C LYS A 143 4.59 1.02 -13.22
N GLU A 144 5.09 -0.20 -13.06
CA GLU A 144 4.32 -1.40 -13.43
C GLU A 144 3.12 -1.60 -12.49
N ILE A 145 3.28 -1.39 -11.17
CA ILE A 145 2.17 -1.42 -10.22
C ILE A 145 1.11 -0.36 -10.59
N GLU A 146 1.52 0.85 -10.96
CA GLU A 146 0.61 1.89 -11.45
C GLU A 146 -0.21 1.40 -12.64
N ASN A 147 0.46 0.79 -13.63
CA ASN A 147 -0.17 0.25 -14.84
C ASN A 147 -1.18 -0.85 -14.49
N LEU A 148 -0.80 -1.82 -13.68
CA LEU A 148 -1.67 -2.92 -13.25
C LEU A 148 -2.92 -2.42 -12.53
N ILE A 149 -2.78 -1.48 -11.60
CA ILE A 149 -3.89 -0.93 -10.82
C ILE A 149 -4.86 -0.14 -11.69
N LYS A 150 -4.33 0.77 -12.52
CA LYS A 150 -5.16 1.63 -13.40
C LYS A 150 -5.95 0.85 -14.45
N ASN A 151 -5.44 -0.30 -14.88
CA ASN A 151 -6.10 -1.18 -15.84
C ASN A 151 -6.99 -2.25 -15.20
N SER A 152 -6.99 -2.36 -13.86
CA SER A 152 -7.84 -3.31 -13.14
C SER A 152 -9.29 -2.83 -13.08
N LYS A 153 -10.20 -3.79 -12.86
CA LYS A 153 -11.64 -3.54 -12.62
C LYS A 153 -11.97 -3.37 -11.14
N LEU A 154 -10.95 -3.18 -10.30
CA LEU A 154 -11.10 -3.07 -8.85
C LEU A 154 -11.49 -1.66 -8.43
N ASP A 155 -12.16 -1.55 -7.28
CA ASP A 155 -12.45 -0.30 -6.59
C ASP A 155 -11.18 0.12 -5.81
N TRP A 156 -10.16 0.55 -6.53
CA TRP A 156 -8.83 0.80 -5.96
C TRP A 156 -8.66 2.22 -5.39
N THR A 157 -7.80 2.33 -4.39
CA THR A 157 -7.24 3.61 -3.89
C THR A 157 -5.74 3.45 -3.70
N VAL A 158 -4.95 4.41 -4.18
CA VAL A 158 -3.49 4.45 -3.99
C VAL A 158 -3.14 5.56 -3.00
N VAL A 159 -2.81 5.21 -1.77
CA VAL A 159 -2.34 6.17 -0.77
C VAL A 159 -0.87 6.47 -1.04
N ARG A 160 -0.55 7.73 -1.35
CA ARG A 160 0.81 8.17 -1.69
C ARG A 160 1.49 8.86 -0.51
N ILE A 161 2.76 8.53 -0.29
CA ILE A 161 3.60 9.11 0.76
C ILE A 161 4.92 9.61 0.18
N ILE A 162 5.40 10.76 0.67
CA ILE A 162 6.66 11.33 0.18
C ILE A 162 7.80 10.96 1.13
N ASN A 163 7.71 11.30 2.40
CA ASN A 163 8.74 11.02 3.40
C ASN A 163 8.12 10.51 4.71
N PRO A 164 8.07 9.17 4.90
CA PRO A 164 7.44 8.56 6.07
C PRO A 164 8.38 8.43 7.29
N ASN A 165 9.32 9.35 7.47
CA ASN A 165 10.37 9.27 8.50
C ASN A 165 10.11 10.12 9.73
N VAL A 166 8.97 10.79 9.81
CA VAL A 166 8.61 11.62 10.97
C VAL A 166 8.18 10.74 12.13
N LYS A 167 8.77 10.97 13.30
CA LYS A 167 8.48 10.19 14.52
C LYS A 167 7.21 10.66 15.24
N THR A 168 6.87 11.94 15.14
CA THR A 168 5.70 12.54 15.81
C THR A 168 4.49 12.53 14.89
N ASN A 169 3.32 12.23 15.46
CA ASN A 169 2.07 12.18 14.68
C ASN A 169 1.45 13.57 14.46
N GLY A 170 2.01 14.62 15.08
CA GLY A 170 1.45 15.96 15.04
C GLY A 170 0.00 15.99 15.52
N ASN A 171 -0.81 16.88 14.93
CA ASN A 171 -2.26 16.98 15.18
C ASN A 171 -3.10 16.09 14.25
N GLY A 172 -2.54 14.96 13.83
CA GLY A 172 -3.17 14.07 12.86
C GLY A 172 -2.63 14.26 11.45
N TYR A 173 -3.45 13.94 10.45
CA TYR A 173 -3.04 14.00 9.04
C TYR A 173 -4.08 14.74 8.19
N SER A 174 -3.61 15.27 7.07
CA SER A 174 -4.43 15.75 5.96
C SER A 174 -4.05 15.01 4.67
N VAL A 175 -4.91 15.13 3.67
CA VAL A 175 -4.67 14.58 2.34
C VAL A 175 -4.82 15.66 1.26
N SER A 176 -4.05 15.51 0.17
CA SER A 176 -4.26 16.20 -1.10
C SER A 176 -4.67 15.17 -2.13
N LEU A 177 -5.72 15.44 -2.89
CA LEU A 177 -6.12 14.63 -4.05
C LEU A 177 -5.43 15.08 -5.35
N GLY A 178 -4.34 15.85 -5.23
CA GLY A 178 -3.61 16.43 -6.35
C GLY A 178 -3.95 17.90 -6.63
N ASP A 179 -5.03 18.40 -6.07
CA ASP A 179 -5.59 19.74 -6.24
C ASP A 179 -4.98 20.80 -5.31
N THR A 180 -4.34 20.37 -4.23
CA THR A 180 -3.75 21.24 -3.22
C THR A 180 -2.27 20.92 -3.00
N LYS A 181 -1.54 21.86 -2.40
CA LYS A 181 -0.13 21.64 -2.04
C LYS A 181 -0.02 20.56 -0.97
N GLY A 182 0.61 19.43 -1.32
CA GLY A 182 1.02 18.42 -0.35
C GLY A 182 2.25 18.86 0.45
N LYS A 183 2.35 18.39 1.71
CA LYS A 183 3.56 18.52 2.51
C LYS A 183 4.40 17.24 2.40
N MET A 184 5.72 17.36 2.64
CA MET A 184 6.61 16.19 2.45
C MET A 184 6.49 15.16 3.56
N ASN A 185 6.28 15.58 4.80
CA ASN A 185 6.51 14.75 5.98
C ASN A 185 5.21 14.13 6.49
N VAL A 186 5.27 12.84 6.80
CA VAL A 186 4.19 12.10 7.44
C VAL A 186 4.75 11.06 8.40
N SER A 187 4.09 10.83 9.53
CA SER A 187 4.42 9.71 10.41
C SER A 187 3.88 8.41 9.84
N ARG A 188 4.59 7.30 10.09
CA ARG A 188 4.10 5.98 9.71
C ARG A 188 2.76 5.63 10.37
N TYR A 189 2.53 6.14 11.58
CA TYR A 189 1.26 6.00 12.28
C TYR A 189 0.12 6.66 11.51
N ASN A 190 0.30 7.90 11.04
CA ASN A 190 -0.71 8.61 10.27
C ASN A 190 -0.92 7.99 8.87
N VAL A 191 0.11 7.42 8.26
CA VAL A 191 -0.04 6.64 7.03
C VAL A 191 -0.95 5.43 7.27
N ALA A 192 -0.67 4.65 8.31
CA ALA A 192 -1.49 3.48 8.67
C ALA A 192 -2.94 3.90 8.97
N LYS A 193 -3.13 4.98 9.73
CA LYS A 193 -4.45 5.54 10.04
C LYS A 193 -5.21 5.95 8.77
N CYS A 194 -4.54 6.68 7.88
CA CYS A 194 -5.12 7.10 6.60
C CYS A 194 -5.53 5.87 5.74
N MET A 195 -4.67 4.86 5.65
CA MET A 195 -4.99 3.63 4.90
C MET A 195 -6.16 2.87 5.52
N LEU A 196 -6.24 2.79 6.84
CA LEU A 196 -7.35 2.14 7.52
C LEU A 196 -8.67 2.87 7.25
N GLU A 197 -8.70 4.20 7.41
CA GLU A 197 -9.88 5.00 7.14
C GLU A 197 -10.29 4.95 5.66
N ALA A 198 -9.31 4.88 4.74
CA ALA A 198 -9.55 4.77 3.31
C ALA A 198 -10.29 3.46 2.92
N THR A 199 -10.27 2.42 3.76
CA THR A 199 -11.04 1.19 3.51
C THR A 199 -12.55 1.43 3.46
N GLN A 200 -13.03 2.50 4.08
CA GLN A 200 -14.45 2.86 4.21
C GLN A 200 -14.81 4.14 3.44
N LYS A 201 -13.88 4.69 2.64
CA LYS A 201 -14.10 5.93 1.88
C LYS A 201 -14.37 5.60 0.42
N ASP A 202 -15.64 5.47 0.07
CA ASP A 202 -16.05 5.22 -1.32
C ASP A 202 -15.72 6.40 -2.24
N GLU A 203 -15.71 7.63 -1.72
CA GLU A 203 -15.31 8.83 -2.45
C GLU A 203 -13.83 8.82 -2.87
N TRP A 204 -13.04 7.89 -2.33
CA TRP A 204 -11.64 7.69 -2.72
C TRP A 204 -11.42 6.54 -3.70
N ILE A 205 -12.50 5.90 -4.18
CA ILE A 205 -12.41 4.92 -5.26
C ILE A 205 -11.85 5.62 -6.51
N HIS A 206 -10.84 4.99 -7.12
CA HIS A 206 -10.07 5.48 -8.26
C HIS A 206 -9.32 6.81 -7.99
N LYS A 207 -9.02 7.10 -6.71
CA LYS A 207 -8.24 8.27 -6.29
C LYS A 207 -6.87 7.90 -5.74
N MET A 208 -5.97 8.89 -5.78
CA MET A 208 -4.59 8.74 -5.33
C MET A 208 -4.21 9.83 -4.31
N PRO A 209 -4.80 9.82 -3.10
CA PRO A 209 -4.49 10.81 -2.07
C PRO A 209 -2.99 10.80 -1.69
N ILE A 210 -2.42 12.00 -1.50
CA ILE A 210 -1.11 12.19 -0.88
C ILE A 210 -1.37 12.53 0.58
N VAL A 211 -0.87 11.73 1.51
CA VAL A 211 -1.04 11.92 2.94
C VAL A 211 0.16 12.65 3.55
N PHE A 212 -0.10 13.58 4.47
CA PHE A 212 0.93 14.32 5.21
C PHE A 212 0.43 14.70 6.60
N ASN A 213 1.36 14.99 7.53
CA ASN A 213 1.01 15.48 8.86
C ASN A 213 0.43 16.91 8.80
N ASN A 214 -0.51 17.17 9.68
CA ASN A 214 -1.04 18.53 9.92
C ASN A 214 0.04 19.47 10.50
#